data_bd6d30ac06c78bc1f663a3fda921beaf
#
_entry.id   bd6d30ac06c78bc1f663a3fda921beaf
#
_cell.length_a   1.000
_cell.length_b   1.000
_cell.length_c   1.000
_cell.angle_alpha   90.00
_cell.angle_beta   90.00
_cell.angle_gamma   90.00
#
_symmetry.space_group_name_H-M   'P 1'
#
loop_
_entity.id
_entity.type
_entity.pdbx_description
1 polymer ?
#
loop_
_entity_poly.entity_id
_entity_poly.type
_entity_poly.pdbx_seq_one_letter_code
_entity_poly.pdbx_strand_id
1 'polypeptide(L)'
;MARLSRSLLAVAGLGAAGLAYSVAEAHRYTLRRTEAAVLPAGQPTLRVLHLSDLHLTPRHTGRMAWVSALDALEPDLVVVTGDFLSHMEAVPTVLTALGPLLERPGVFVLGSNDYFAPAPVKPWRYLTAPSELNERRQPLPWGDLVKGLSEAGWTDLSNTRARLTVDGREIDVRGVDDPHIHRDRYADVAGPFDPDADLALGVTHAPYLRVLDAMAADGAGLVLAGHTHGGQLAIPGYGAIVTNCDLPPAQAKGLSRHGRPWDGSRDPGLGGVDGHGAVLHVSAGLGTSPYAPVRFACPPEATLLTLTPVV
;
A
#
# COMPACT_ATOMS: atom_id res chain seq x y z
N MET A 1 -0.52 -41.60 -29.95
CA MET A 1 -1.54 -41.19 -28.95
C MET A 1 -0.99 -41.19 -27.53
N ALA A 2 -0.32 -42.26 -27.01
CA ALA A 2 0.16 -42.33 -25.61
C ALA A 2 1.18 -41.24 -25.18
N ARG A 3 2.03 -40.75 -26.09
CA ARG A 3 2.99 -39.66 -25.77
C ARG A 3 2.30 -38.29 -25.62
N LEU A 4 1.29 -38.01 -26.48
CA LEU A 4 0.51 -36.77 -26.45
C LEU A 4 -0.31 -36.66 -25.12
N SER A 5 -0.89 -37.81 -24.68
CA SER A 5 -1.65 -37.86 -23.41
C SER A 5 -0.75 -37.65 -22.18
N ARG A 6 0.49 -38.17 -22.19
CA ARG A 6 1.46 -37.94 -21.08
C ARG A 6 1.91 -36.49 -21.00
N SER A 7 2.15 -35.84 -22.16
CA SER A 7 2.50 -34.41 -22.17
C SER A 7 1.35 -33.53 -21.70
N LEU A 8 0.11 -33.83 -22.08
CA LEU A 8 -1.06 -33.08 -21.60
C LEU A 8 -1.28 -33.27 -20.07
N LEU A 9 -1.08 -34.47 -19.55
CA LEU A 9 -1.14 -34.72 -18.10
C LEU A 9 -0.04 -34.00 -17.35
N ALA A 10 1.19 -33.93 -17.88
CA ALA A 10 2.29 -33.19 -17.27
C ALA A 10 1.99 -31.68 -17.22
N VAL A 11 1.48 -31.11 -18.32
CA VAL A 11 1.09 -29.68 -18.39
C VAL A 11 -0.05 -29.39 -17.40
N ALA A 12 -1.06 -30.24 -17.33
CA ALA A 12 -2.16 -30.11 -16.38
C ALA A 12 -1.66 -30.20 -14.93
N GLY A 13 -0.75 -31.12 -14.62
CA GLY A 13 -0.12 -31.27 -13.32
C GLY A 13 0.69 -30.04 -12.90
N LEU A 14 1.49 -29.48 -13.79
CA LEU A 14 2.24 -28.25 -13.56
C LEU A 14 1.30 -27.05 -13.33
N GLY A 15 0.23 -26.94 -14.10
CA GLY A 15 -0.78 -25.89 -13.91
C GLY A 15 -1.47 -25.99 -12.55
N ALA A 16 -1.86 -27.21 -12.13
CA ALA A 16 -2.46 -27.42 -10.82
C ALA A 16 -1.48 -27.11 -9.67
N ALA A 17 -0.23 -27.53 -9.79
CA ALA A 17 0.81 -27.21 -8.80
C ALA A 17 1.08 -25.71 -8.71
N GLY A 18 1.13 -25.00 -9.86
CA GLY A 18 1.28 -23.55 -9.91
C GLY A 18 0.12 -22.82 -9.25
N LEU A 19 -1.12 -23.27 -9.47
CA LEU A 19 -2.31 -22.71 -8.83
C LEU A 19 -2.30 -22.96 -7.32
N ALA A 20 -2.00 -24.19 -6.88
CA ALA A 20 -1.89 -24.52 -5.47
C ALA A 20 -0.82 -23.68 -4.75
N TYR A 21 0.35 -23.52 -5.38
CA TYR A 21 1.39 -22.61 -4.90
C TYR A 21 0.88 -21.17 -4.78
N SER A 22 0.18 -20.64 -5.81
CA SER A 22 -0.31 -19.27 -5.84
C SER A 22 -1.34 -18.99 -4.73
N VAL A 23 -2.20 -19.98 -4.44
CA VAL A 23 -3.15 -19.90 -3.32
C VAL A 23 -2.40 -19.94 -1.98
N ALA A 24 -1.42 -20.83 -1.83
CA ALA A 24 -0.62 -20.92 -0.61
C ALA A 24 0.20 -19.64 -0.37
N GLU A 25 0.81 -19.08 -1.42
CA GLU A 25 1.58 -17.84 -1.32
C GLU A 25 0.72 -16.65 -0.88
N ALA A 26 -0.53 -16.57 -1.30
CA ALA A 26 -1.47 -15.51 -0.88
C ALA A 26 -1.74 -15.49 0.63
N HIS A 27 -1.33 -16.53 1.36
CA HIS A 27 -1.43 -16.63 2.82
C HIS A 27 -0.08 -16.59 3.54
N ARG A 28 1.02 -16.40 2.82
CA ARG A 28 2.38 -16.30 3.38
C ARG A 28 2.72 -14.85 3.72
N TYR A 29 2.07 -14.30 4.75
CA TYR A 29 2.33 -12.93 5.18
C TYR A 29 3.80 -12.73 5.53
N THR A 30 4.38 -11.65 5.03
CA THR A 30 5.80 -11.33 5.17
C THR A 30 5.97 -9.96 5.80
N LEU A 31 6.82 -9.87 6.81
CA LEU A 31 7.30 -8.58 7.31
C LEU A 31 8.56 -8.18 6.53
N ARG A 32 8.48 -7.06 5.81
CA ARG A 32 9.64 -6.39 5.23
C ARG A 32 10.21 -5.40 6.22
N ARG A 33 11.55 -5.30 6.26
CA ARG A 33 12.27 -4.26 6.99
C ARG A 33 13.13 -3.52 5.97
N THR A 34 13.02 -2.22 5.93
CA THR A 34 13.77 -1.39 4.99
C THR A 34 14.09 -0.05 5.63
N GLU A 35 15.13 0.59 5.16
CA GLU A 35 15.61 1.89 5.66
C GLU A 35 15.44 2.95 4.58
N ALA A 36 15.12 4.17 4.99
CA ALA A 36 15.02 5.32 4.10
C ALA A 36 15.63 6.56 4.76
N ALA A 37 16.66 7.14 4.16
CA ALA A 37 17.29 8.37 4.63
C ALA A 37 16.47 9.57 4.15
N VAL A 38 15.56 10.06 5.02
CA VAL A 38 14.60 11.13 4.72
C VAL A 38 14.45 12.13 5.88
N LEU A 39 15.07 11.89 7.02
CA LEU A 39 15.02 12.80 8.17
C LEU A 39 16.16 13.82 8.11
N PRO A 40 16.01 15.00 8.71
CA PRO A 40 17.09 15.97 8.86
C PRO A 40 18.30 15.38 9.57
N ALA A 41 19.50 15.88 9.27
CA ALA A 41 20.74 15.42 9.88
C ALA A 41 20.68 15.57 11.43
N GLY A 42 21.14 14.55 12.14
CA GLY A 42 21.16 14.53 13.62
C GLY A 42 19.86 14.09 14.30
N GLN A 43 18.78 13.89 13.55
CA GLN A 43 17.54 13.35 14.09
C GLN A 43 17.68 11.86 14.43
N PRO A 44 17.10 11.37 15.54
CA PRO A 44 17.02 9.93 15.79
C PRO A 44 16.10 9.26 14.77
N THR A 45 16.22 7.95 14.62
CA THR A 45 15.37 7.16 13.70
C THR A 45 13.90 7.21 14.08
N LEU A 46 13.01 7.07 13.08
CA LEU A 46 11.57 6.94 13.25
C LEU A 46 11.09 5.64 12.59
N ARG A 47 10.36 4.81 13.33
CA ARG A 47 9.84 3.52 12.82
C ARG A 47 8.40 3.69 12.35
N VAL A 48 8.19 3.58 11.05
CA VAL A 48 6.87 3.68 10.42
C VAL A 48 6.42 2.30 9.97
N LEU A 49 5.31 1.82 10.53
CA LEU A 49 4.66 0.60 10.04
C LEU A 49 3.71 0.97 8.91
N HIS A 50 4.05 0.55 7.69
CA HIS A 50 3.21 0.73 6.51
C HIS A 50 2.40 -0.53 6.22
N LEU A 51 1.09 -0.42 6.31
CA LEU A 51 0.09 -1.42 5.95
C LEU A 51 -0.69 -0.95 4.73
N SER A 52 -1.16 -1.87 3.91
CA SER A 52 -1.98 -1.57 2.73
C SER A 52 -2.80 -2.76 2.30
N ASP A 53 -3.91 -2.50 1.63
CA ASP A 53 -4.69 -3.51 0.92
C ASP A 53 -5.00 -4.72 1.82
N LEU A 54 -5.58 -4.47 3.00
CA LEU A 54 -5.91 -5.51 3.96
C LEU A 54 -6.98 -6.46 3.42
N HIS A 55 -7.92 -5.96 2.63
CA HIS A 55 -9.02 -6.71 2.03
C HIS A 55 -9.66 -7.70 3.01
N LEU A 56 -10.02 -7.23 4.21
CA LEU A 56 -10.55 -8.07 5.25
C LEU A 56 -12.00 -8.46 5.00
N THR A 57 -12.31 -9.68 5.37
CA THR A 57 -13.66 -10.20 5.54
C THR A 57 -13.75 -10.84 6.93
N PRO A 58 -14.95 -11.05 7.51
CA PRO A 58 -15.09 -11.70 8.82
C PRO A 58 -14.42 -13.06 8.96
N ARG A 59 -14.06 -13.70 7.83
CA ARG A 59 -13.45 -15.04 7.81
C ARG A 59 -11.92 -15.03 7.83
N HIS A 60 -11.27 -13.89 7.71
CA HIS A 60 -9.80 -13.80 7.59
C HIS A 60 -9.09 -13.80 8.96
N THR A 61 -9.45 -14.75 9.86
CA THR A 61 -8.94 -14.80 11.23
C THR A 61 -7.41 -14.88 11.32
N GLY A 62 -6.76 -15.64 10.42
CA GLY A 62 -5.30 -15.73 10.36
C GLY A 62 -4.62 -14.41 10.00
N ARG A 63 -5.20 -13.65 9.03
CA ARG A 63 -4.70 -12.32 8.67
C ARG A 63 -4.91 -11.33 9.81
N MET A 64 -6.08 -11.37 10.45
CA MET A 64 -6.37 -10.54 11.63
C MET A 64 -5.32 -10.74 12.73
N ALA A 65 -5.08 -12.00 13.12
CA ALA A 65 -4.10 -12.32 14.15
C ALA A 65 -2.68 -11.89 13.77
N TRP A 66 -2.31 -12.03 12.49
CA TRP A 66 -0.99 -11.62 12.00
C TRP A 66 -0.83 -10.10 12.04
N VAL A 67 -1.84 -9.33 11.61
CA VAL A 67 -1.83 -7.85 11.67
C VAL A 67 -1.74 -7.37 13.10
N SER A 68 -2.57 -7.92 14.00
CA SER A 68 -2.56 -7.57 15.42
C SER A 68 -1.20 -7.83 16.08
N ALA A 69 -0.50 -8.90 15.69
CA ALA A 69 0.83 -9.23 16.23
C ALA A 69 1.93 -8.22 15.80
N LEU A 70 1.69 -7.37 14.81
CA LEU A 70 2.67 -6.36 14.37
C LEU A 70 2.90 -5.25 15.41
N ASP A 71 2.02 -5.09 16.39
CA ASP A 71 2.24 -4.14 17.50
C ASP A 71 3.51 -4.49 18.30
N ALA A 72 3.89 -5.76 18.37
CA ALA A 72 5.15 -6.18 18.98
C ALA A 72 6.40 -5.60 18.30
N LEU A 73 6.26 -4.97 17.13
CA LEU A 73 7.33 -4.20 16.49
C LEU A 73 7.48 -2.80 17.10
N GLU A 74 6.54 -2.38 17.96
CA GLU A 74 6.51 -1.06 18.59
C GLU A 74 6.78 0.08 17.58
N PRO A 75 5.97 0.22 16.51
CA PRO A 75 6.13 1.32 15.57
C PRO A 75 5.80 2.66 16.25
N ASP A 76 6.52 3.71 15.84
CA ASP A 76 6.27 5.07 16.31
C ASP A 76 5.07 5.70 15.59
N LEU A 77 4.84 5.31 14.34
CA LEU A 77 3.73 5.74 13.50
C LEU A 77 3.19 4.56 12.68
N VAL A 78 1.88 4.46 12.55
CA VAL A 78 1.22 3.50 11.63
C VAL A 78 0.60 4.26 10.46
N VAL A 79 0.88 3.83 9.23
CA VAL A 79 0.27 4.40 8.02
C VAL A 79 -0.44 3.29 7.27
N VAL A 80 -1.74 3.49 6.97
CA VAL A 80 -2.51 2.54 6.18
C VAL A 80 -3.00 3.19 4.89
N THR A 81 -2.57 2.64 3.77
CA THR A 81 -2.84 3.20 2.45
C THR A 81 -4.05 2.59 1.74
N GLY A 82 -5.14 2.35 2.49
CA GLY A 82 -6.45 2.01 1.93
C GLY A 82 -6.68 0.52 1.65
N ASP A 83 -7.87 0.25 1.08
CA ASP A 83 -8.38 -1.09 0.76
C ASP A 83 -8.45 -2.01 1.99
N PHE A 84 -9.04 -1.50 3.07
CA PHE A 84 -9.26 -2.26 4.30
C PHE A 84 -10.32 -3.34 4.12
N LEU A 85 -11.39 -3.02 3.40
CA LEU A 85 -12.64 -3.78 3.34
C LEU A 85 -12.71 -4.70 2.12
N SER A 86 -13.37 -5.84 2.27
CA SER A 86 -13.84 -6.70 1.17
C SER A 86 -15.22 -7.32 1.46
N HIS A 87 -15.94 -6.84 2.47
CA HIS A 87 -17.24 -7.35 2.87
C HIS A 87 -18.03 -6.31 3.65
N MET A 88 -19.37 -6.35 3.56
CA MET A 88 -20.28 -5.44 4.28
C MET A 88 -20.09 -5.47 5.81
N GLU A 89 -19.73 -6.61 6.36
CA GLU A 89 -19.55 -6.82 7.81
C GLU A 89 -18.09 -6.75 8.24
N ALA A 90 -17.19 -6.17 7.42
CA ALA A 90 -15.76 -6.22 7.70
C ALA A 90 -15.26 -5.12 8.66
N VAL A 91 -16.03 -4.06 8.92
CA VAL A 91 -15.57 -2.96 9.79
C VAL A 91 -15.15 -3.44 11.18
N PRO A 92 -15.96 -4.22 11.92
CA PRO A 92 -15.52 -4.75 13.21
C PRO A 92 -14.27 -5.64 13.10
N THR A 93 -14.13 -6.37 11.98
CA THR A 93 -12.97 -7.21 11.70
C THR A 93 -11.70 -6.38 11.52
N VAL A 94 -11.79 -5.26 10.80
CA VAL A 94 -10.66 -4.32 10.61
C VAL A 94 -10.25 -3.72 11.95
N LEU A 95 -11.20 -3.19 12.71
CA LEU A 95 -10.92 -2.58 14.02
C LEU A 95 -10.32 -3.59 15.01
N THR A 96 -10.78 -4.85 14.99
CA THR A 96 -10.20 -5.93 15.79
C THR A 96 -8.77 -6.27 15.34
N ALA A 97 -8.53 -6.35 14.03
CA ALA A 97 -7.22 -6.67 13.48
C ALA A 97 -6.18 -5.59 13.79
N LEU A 98 -6.58 -4.32 13.73
CA LEU A 98 -5.72 -3.18 14.08
C LEU A 98 -5.64 -2.94 15.60
N GLY A 99 -6.52 -3.53 16.40
CA GLY A 99 -6.75 -3.26 17.81
C GLY A 99 -5.55 -2.71 18.59
N PRO A 100 -4.46 -3.49 18.82
CA PRO A 100 -3.29 -2.96 19.55
C PRO A 100 -2.57 -1.81 18.83
N LEU A 101 -2.56 -1.80 17.49
CA LEU A 101 -1.95 -0.75 16.70
C LEU A 101 -2.72 0.58 16.80
N LEU A 102 -4.02 0.55 17.11
CA LEU A 102 -4.83 1.75 17.27
C LEU A 102 -4.41 2.60 18.50
N GLU A 103 -3.64 2.04 19.42
CA GLU A 103 -3.04 2.77 20.54
C GLU A 103 -1.82 3.62 20.12
N ARG A 104 -1.31 3.41 18.88
CA ARG A 104 -0.19 4.15 18.29
C ARG A 104 -0.70 5.34 17.48
N PRO A 105 0.09 6.40 17.32
CA PRO A 105 -0.20 7.42 16.33
C PRO A 105 -0.42 6.77 14.96
N GLY A 106 -1.50 7.16 14.27
CA GLY A 106 -1.82 6.56 12.98
C GLY A 106 -2.51 7.51 12.02
N VAL A 107 -2.27 7.28 10.74
CA VAL A 107 -2.94 7.97 9.64
C VAL A 107 -3.38 6.98 8.57
N PHE A 108 -4.42 7.32 7.83
CA PHE A 108 -4.93 6.47 6.76
C PHE A 108 -5.52 7.28 5.62
N VAL A 109 -5.61 6.64 4.46
CA VAL A 109 -6.45 7.04 3.33
C VAL A 109 -7.34 5.86 2.95
N LEU A 110 -8.38 6.11 2.16
CA LEU A 110 -9.27 5.07 1.66
C LEU A 110 -8.85 4.62 0.26
N GLY A 111 -9.20 3.37 -0.10
CA GLY A 111 -9.08 2.83 -1.44
C GLY A 111 -10.44 2.43 -2.03
N SER A 112 -10.48 2.05 -3.30
CA SER A 112 -11.70 1.75 -4.04
C SER A 112 -12.52 0.61 -3.42
N ASN A 113 -11.85 -0.37 -2.79
CA ASN A 113 -12.51 -1.48 -2.13
C ASN A 113 -12.99 -1.15 -0.70
N ASP A 114 -12.77 0.08 -0.23
CA ASP A 114 -13.46 0.59 0.97
C ASP A 114 -14.82 1.16 0.60
N TYR A 115 -14.94 1.77 -0.57
CA TYR A 115 -16.20 2.33 -1.07
C TYR A 115 -17.13 1.29 -1.65
N PHE A 116 -16.59 0.30 -2.37
CA PHE A 116 -17.37 -0.64 -3.18
C PHE A 116 -16.94 -2.09 -2.97
N ALA A 117 -17.93 -2.96 -2.77
CA ALA A 117 -17.69 -4.39 -2.67
C ALA A 117 -16.95 -4.92 -3.90
N PRO A 118 -15.99 -5.86 -3.72
CA PRO A 118 -15.34 -6.50 -4.84
C PRO A 118 -16.36 -7.22 -5.73
N ALA A 119 -16.09 -7.24 -7.05
CA ALA A 119 -16.93 -7.89 -8.03
C ALA A 119 -16.12 -8.88 -8.88
N PRO A 120 -16.76 -9.95 -9.42
CA PRO A 120 -16.08 -10.87 -10.32
C PRO A 120 -15.52 -10.13 -11.53
N VAL A 121 -14.24 -10.36 -11.83
CA VAL A 121 -13.55 -9.82 -13.00
C VAL A 121 -13.02 -10.98 -13.82
N LYS A 122 -13.08 -10.85 -15.14
CA LYS A 122 -12.50 -11.86 -16.04
C LYS A 122 -10.99 -11.92 -15.80
N PRO A 123 -10.38 -13.10 -15.54
CA PRO A 123 -8.99 -13.22 -15.12
C PRO A 123 -7.97 -12.52 -16.04
N TRP A 124 -8.20 -12.52 -17.36
CA TRP A 124 -7.29 -11.89 -18.32
C TRP A 124 -7.30 -10.35 -18.28
N ARG A 125 -8.35 -9.72 -17.73
CA ARG A 125 -8.37 -8.25 -17.58
C ARG A 125 -7.29 -7.75 -16.64
N TYR A 126 -6.89 -8.55 -15.63
CA TYR A 126 -5.78 -8.22 -14.75
C TYR A 126 -4.44 -8.04 -15.48
N LEU A 127 -4.30 -8.57 -16.70
CA LEU A 127 -3.07 -8.52 -17.48
C LEU A 127 -3.13 -7.52 -18.64
N THR A 128 -4.28 -6.93 -18.93
CA THR A 128 -4.49 -6.18 -20.19
C THR A 128 -4.82 -4.71 -20.00
N ALA A 129 -5.39 -4.31 -18.87
CA ALA A 129 -5.77 -2.92 -18.61
C ALA A 129 -5.96 -2.68 -17.11
N PRO A 130 -5.80 -1.44 -16.62
CA PRO A 130 -6.24 -1.06 -15.28
C PRO A 130 -7.72 -1.43 -15.05
N SER A 131 -8.06 -1.75 -13.81
CA SER A 131 -9.46 -2.03 -13.47
C SER A 131 -10.28 -0.75 -13.56
N GLU A 132 -11.45 -0.82 -14.15
CA GLU A 132 -12.39 0.30 -14.22
C GLU A 132 -13.41 0.20 -13.08
N LEU A 133 -13.77 1.34 -12.51
CA LEU A 133 -14.85 1.42 -11.54
C LEU A 133 -16.17 1.02 -12.21
N ASN A 134 -16.85 0.05 -11.62
CA ASN A 134 -18.23 -0.24 -11.96
C ASN A 134 -19.12 0.36 -10.88
N GLU A 135 -19.78 1.48 -11.17
CA GLU A 135 -20.68 2.19 -10.26
C GLU A 135 -21.88 1.35 -9.78
N ARG A 136 -22.14 0.20 -10.41
CA ARG A 136 -23.19 -0.74 -9.98
C ARG A 136 -22.74 -1.67 -8.85
N ARG A 137 -21.49 -1.54 -8.36
CA ARG A 137 -21.02 -2.31 -7.20
C ARG A 137 -21.78 -1.86 -5.95
N GLN A 138 -22.00 -2.82 -5.04
CA GLN A 138 -22.62 -2.53 -3.76
C GLN A 138 -21.71 -1.61 -2.92
N PRO A 139 -22.21 -0.48 -2.40
CA PRO A 139 -21.45 0.34 -1.47
C PRO A 139 -21.12 -0.43 -0.19
N LEU A 140 -19.92 -0.21 0.34
CA LEU A 140 -19.47 -0.73 1.63
C LEU A 140 -19.63 0.34 2.73
N PRO A 141 -19.62 -0.01 4.01
CA PRO A 141 -19.80 0.91 5.14
C PRO A 141 -18.50 1.68 5.46
N TRP A 142 -17.92 2.36 4.46
CA TRP A 142 -16.69 3.13 4.63
C TRP A 142 -16.82 4.26 5.67
N GLY A 143 -18.00 4.86 5.79
CA GLY A 143 -18.25 5.88 6.81
C GLY A 143 -18.12 5.35 8.24
N ASP A 144 -18.57 4.11 8.49
CA ASP A 144 -18.40 3.45 9.78
C ASP A 144 -16.92 3.08 10.03
N LEU A 145 -16.17 2.73 8.98
CA LEU A 145 -14.73 2.49 9.06
C LEU A 145 -14.00 3.78 9.46
N VAL A 146 -14.23 4.88 8.74
CA VAL A 146 -13.63 6.20 9.06
C VAL A 146 -13.96 6.61 10.48
N LYS A 147 -15.24 6.49 10.88
CA LYS A 147 -15.67 6.80 12.24
C LYS A 147 -14.90 5.98 13.26
N GLY A 148 -14.82 4.65 13.10
CA GLY A 148 -14.16 3.77 14.06
C GLY A 148 -12.65 4.04 14.18
N LEU A 149 -11.95 4.32 13.08
CA LEU A 149 -10.53 4.67 13.07
C LEU A 149 -10.29 6.06 13.71
N SER A 150 -11.15 7.04 13.41
CA SER A 150 -11.04 8.39 13.96
C SER A 150 -11.36 8.45 15.46
N GLU A 151 -12.35 7.67 15.92
CA GLU A 151 -12.65 7.52 17.34
C GLU A 151 -11.50 6.88 18.14
N ALA A 152 -10.68 6.04 17.47
CA ALA A 152 -9.45 5.50 18.02
C ALA A 152 -8.26 6.51 17.99
N GLY A 153 -8.45 7.72 17.44
CA GLY A 153 -7.43 8.77 17.38
C GLY A 153 -6.61 8.80 16.08
N TRP A 154 -6.92 7.97 15.09
CA TRP A 154 -6.23 8.02 13.80
C TRP A 154 -6.77 9.13 12.90
N THR A 155 -5.90 9.74 12.11
CA THR A 155 -6.25 10.85 11.21
C THR A 155 -6.59 10.34 9.81
N ASP A 156 -7.79 10.67 9.31
CA ASP A 156 -8.18 10.49 7.92
C ASP A 156 -7.51 11.56 7.05
N LEU A 157 -6.70 11.12 6.10
CA LEU A 157 -6.00 11.97 5.15
C LEU A 157 -6.65 12.00 3.76
N SER A 158 -7.88 11.51 3.61
CA SER A 158 -8.60 11.55 2.33
C SER A 158 -8.87 12.99 1.89
N ASN A 159 -8.01 13.55 1.03
CA ASN A 159 -7.97 14.95 0.60
C ASN A 159 -7.76 15.94 1.78
N THR A 160 -6.88 15.59 2.72
CA THR A 160 -6.66 16.37 3.94
C THR A 160 -5.16 16.55 4.23
N ARG A 161 -4.83 17.69 4.84
CA ARG A 161 -3.52 17.99 5.42
C ARG A 161 -3.64 17.93 6.94
N ALA A 162 -2.61 17.44 7.60
CA ALA A 162 -2.50 17.45 9.04
C ALA A 162 -1.06 17.67 9.50
N ARG A 163 -0.90 18.09 10.73
CA ARG A 163 0.39 18.09 11.44
C ARG A 163 0.31 17.10 12.58
N LEU A 164 1.30 16.25 12.69
CA LEU A 164 1.40 15.27 13.76
C LEU A 164 2.68 15.51 14.53
N THR A 165 2.60 15.36 15.86
CA THR A 165 3.79 15.27 16.70
C THR A 165 3.97 13.80 17.12
N VAL A 166 5.04 13.16 16.64
CA VAL A 166 5.33 11.75 16.90
C VAL A 166 6.72 11.64 17.50
N ASP A 167 6.81 11.18 18.74
CA ASP A 167 8.06 11.05 19.50
C ASP A 167 8.88 12.36 19.47
N GLY A 168 8.17 13.50 19.67
CA GLY A 168 8.76 14.86 19.69
C GLY A 168 9.14 15.43 18.33
N ARG A 169 8.81 14.75 17.21
CA ARG A 169 9.05 15.22 15.83
C ARG A 169 7.78 15.80 15.21
N GLU A 170 7.94 16.87 14.49
CA GLU A 170 6.86 17.49 13.71
C GLU A 170 6.81 16.88 12.30
N ILE A 171 5.67 16.27 11.96
CA ILE A 171 5.43 15.66 10.66
C ILE A 171 4.35 16.47 9.94
N ASP A 172 4.70 17.12 8.83
CA ASP A 172 3.71 17.68 7.91
C ASP A 172 3.24 16.54 7.00
N VAL A 173 1.97 16.14 7.18
CA VAL A 173 1.41 15.01 6.44
C VAL A 173 0.22 15.44 5.62
N ARG A 174 0.13 14.93 4.39
CA ARG A 174 -1.04 15.12 3.53
C ARG A 174 -1.36 13.87 2.76
N GLY A 175 -2.63 13.65 2.50
CA GLY A 175 -3.08 12.56 1.68
C GLY A 175 -4.16 12.98 0.71
N VAL A 176 -4.40 12.12 -0.27
CA VAL A 176 -5.52 12.23 -1.19
C VAL A 176 -6.41 11.01 -1.08
N ASP A 177 -7.71 11.18 -1.37
CA ASP A 177 -8.64 10.08 -1.60
C ASP A 177 -8.23 9.32 -2.87
N ASP A 178 -8.83 8.17 -3.15
CA ASP A 178 -8.33 7.22 -4.15
C ASP A 178 -8.28 7.77 -5.58
N PRO A 179 -7.07 7.92 -6.15
CA PRO A 179 -6.89 8.37 -7.52
C PRO A 179 -7.40 7.37 -8.56
N HIS A 180 -7.49 6.07 -8.22
CA HIS A 180 -7.93 5.03 -9.13
C HIS A 180 -9.40 5.18 -9.54
N ILE A 181 -10.21 5.73 -8.66
CA ILE A 181 -11.62 6.01 -8.91
C ILE A 181 -11.92 7.51 -9.00
N HIS A 182 -10.89 8.33 -9.27
CA HIS A 182 -10.99 9.78 -9.47
C HIS A 182 -11.62 10.55 -8.31
N ARG A 183 -11.37 10.10 -7.06
CA ARG A 183 -11.81 10.80 -5.86
C ARG A 183 -10.76 11.75 -5.29
N ASP A 184 -9.53 11.65 -5.79
CA ASP A 184 -8.44 12.54 -5.40
C ASP A 184 -8.75 14.00 -5.79
N ARG A 185 -8.61 14.89 -4.82
CA ARG A 185 -8.71 16.34 -5.01
C ARG A 185 -7.42 16.98 -4.53
N TYR A 186 -6.34 16.79 -5.30
CA TYR A 186 -5.04 17.29 -4.89
C TYR A 186 -5.04 18.80 -4.63
N ALA A 187 -5.88 19.57 -5.35
CA ALA A 187 -6.03 21.01 -5.14
C ALA A 187 -6.40 21.39 -3.69
N ASP A 188 -7.09 20.52 -2.97
CA ASP A 188 -7.48 20.77 -1.57
C ASP A 188 -6.28 20.67 -0.60
N VAL A 189 -5.20 20.00 -1.04
CA VAL A 189 -3.98 19.76 -0.25
C VAL A 189 -2.71 20.32 -0.89
N ALA A 190 -2.81 21.01 -2.02
CA ALA A 190 -1.70 21.56 -2.77
C ALA A 190 -0.95 22.67 -2.02
N GLY A 191 0.29 22.91 -2.42
CA GLY A 191 1.19 23.94 -1.90
C GLY A 191 2.39 23.32 -1.15
N PRO A 192 3.44 24.09 -0.86
CA PRO A 192 4.66 23.57 -0.30
C PRO A 192 4.42 22.86 1.03
N PHE A 193 5.19 21.81 1.28
CA PHE A 193 5.33 21.24 2.62
C PHE A 193 6.04 22.22 3.53
N ASP A 194 5.79 22.13 4.83
CA ASP A 194 6.44 22.98 5.83
C ASP A 194 7.96 22.66 5.84
N PRO A 195 8.84 23.62 5.52
CA PRO A 195 10.27 23.40 5.53
C PRO A 195 10.85 23.17 6.91
N ASP A 196 10.13 23.54 7.98
CA ASP A 196 10.56 23.37 9.37
C ASP A 196 10.07 22.02 9.97
N ALA A 197 9.29 21.24 9.21
CA ALA A 197 8.88 19.90 9.63
C ALA A 197 10.05 18.91 9.54
N ASP A 198 10.14 17.99 10.52
CA ASP A 198 11.14 16.91 10.52
C ASP A 198 10.88 15.88 9.41
N LEU A 199 9.63 15.76 8.95
CA LEU A 199 9.24 14.87 7.86
C LEU A 199 8.09 15.49 7.04
N ALA A 200 8.28 15.60 5.73
CA ALA A 200 7.25 15.90 4.74
C ALA A 200 6.71 14.58 4.17
N LEU A 201 5.52 14.14 4.64
CA LEU A 201 4.95 12.83 4.32
C LEU A 201 3.72 12.94 3.41
N GLY A 202 3.80 12.36 2.21
CA GLY A 202 2.67 12.15 1.32
C GLY A 202 2.04 10.76 1.50
N VAL A 203 0.72 10.66 1.46
CA VAL A 203 0.00 9.39 1.56
C VAL A 203 -1.07 9.30 0.47
N THR A 204 -1.07 8.22 -0.29
CA THR A 204 -2.08 7.95 -1.33
C THR A 204 -2.39 6.46 -1.40
N HIS A 205 -3.61 6.08 -1.75
CA HIS A 205 -3.88 4.67 -2.01
C HIS A 205 -3.17 4.22 -3.28
N ALA A 206 -3.56 4.74 -4.42
CA ALA A 206 -3.00 4.34 -5.71
C ALA A 206 -1.91 5.33 -6.19
N PRO A 207 -0.71 4.83 -6.56
CA PRO A 207 0.43 5.66 -6.93
C PRO A 207 0.35 6.17 -8.38
N TYR A 208 -0.71 6.94 -8.72
CA TYR A 208 -0.81 7.59 -10.02
C TYR A 208 0.22 8.70 -10.17
N LEU A 209 0.89 8.75 -11.32
CA LEU A 209 1.99 9.70 -11.59
C LEU A 209 1.56 11.15 -11.33
N ARG A 210 0.34 11.56 -11.72
CA ARG A 210 -0.16 12.91 -11.49
C ARG A 210 -0.19 13.33 -10.01
N VAL A 211 -0.44 12.36 -9.11
CA VAL A 211 -0.44 12.61 -7.65
C VAL A 211 0.99 12.63 -7.13
N LEU A 212 1.80 11.67 -7.56
CA LEU A 212 3.20 11.58 -7.16
C LEU A 212 4.00 12.80 -7.63
N ASP A 213 3.79 13.26 -8.88
CA ASP A 213 4.43 14.44 -9.44
C ASP A 213 4.07 15.70 -8.63
N ALA A 214 2.79 15.84 -8.27
CA ALA A 214 2.32 16.98 -7.50
C ALA A 214 2.88 16.96 -6.06
N MET A 215 2.88 15.80 -5.37
CA MET A 215 3.48 15.68 -4.04
C MET A 215 4.98 15.96 -4.06
N ALA A 216 5.70 15.44 -5.06
CA ALA A 216 7.13 15.68 -5.20
C ALA A 216 7.44 17.16 -5.52
N ALA A 217 6.65 17.80 -6.37
CA ALA A 217 6.78 19.22 -6.69
C ALA A 217 6.53 20.12 -5.47
N ASP A 218 5.62 19.74 -4.59
CA ASP A 218 5.33 20.44 -3.34
C ASP A 218 6.38 20.15 -2.23
N GLY A 219 7.34 19.26 -2.47
CA GLY A 219 8.46 18.99 -1.56
C GLY A 219 8.26 17.81 -0.62
N ALA A 220 7.44 16.81 -0.98
CA ALA A 220 7.35 15.57 -0.20
C ALA A 220 8.73 14.89 -0.08
N GLY A 221 9.17 14.59 1.13
CA GLY A 221 10.38 13.81 1.37
C GLY A 221 10.14 12.30 1.21
N LEU A 222 8.96 11.84 1.63
CA LEU A 222 8.52 10.45 1.54
C LEU A 222 7.08 10.39 1.06
N VAL A 223 6.78 9.48 0.13
CA VAL A 223 5.40 9.14 -0.27
C VAL A 223 5.16 7.66 -0.03
N LEU A 224 4.05 7.33 0.64
CA LEU A 224 3.60 5.96 0.89
C LEU A 224 2.36 5.65 0.06
N ALA A 225 2.37 4.50 -0.64
CA ALA A 225 1.29 4.05 -1.50
C ALA A 225 1.07 2.53 -1.47
N GLY A 226 -0.10 2.08 -1.91
CA GLY A 226 -0.50 0.68 -2.03
C GLY A 226 -1.02 0.32 -3.42
N HIS A 227 -2.22 -0.30 -3.49
CA HIS A 227 -3.01 -0.56 -4.70
C HIS A 227 -2.43 -1.56 -5.70
N THR A 228 -1.13 -1.53 -5.96
CA THR A 228 -0.50 -2.32 -7.03
C THR A 228 -0.45 -3.82 -6.74
N HIS A 229 -0.62 -4.21 -5.47
CA HIS A 229 -0.37 -5.57 -4.96
C HIS A 229 1.00 -6.13 -5.37
N GLY A 230 1.98 -5.25 -5.69
CA GLY A 230 3.28 -5.65 -6.25
C GLY A 230 3.15 -6.38 -7.60
N GLY A 231 2.07 -6.11 -8.33
CA GLY A 231 1.68 -6.81 -9.56
C GLY A 231 0.95 -8.11 -9.32
N GLN A 232 0.74 -8.54 -8.08
CA GLN A 232 0.03 -9.75 -7.62
C GLN A 232 0.56 -11.07 -8.22
N LEU A 233 0.72 -11.13 -9.56
CA LEU A 233 1.36 -12.20 -10.31
C LEU A 233 2.65 -11.64 -10.92
N ALA A 234 3.80 -11.99 -10.35
CA ALA A 234 5.10 -11.53 -10.80
C ALA A 234 5.90 -12.66 -11.46
N ILE A 235 6.80 -12.29 -12.38
CA ILE A 235 7.73 -13.23 -12.98
C ILE A 235 8.98 -13.30 -12.07
N PRO A 236 9.38 -14.51 -11.59
CA PRO A 236 10.59 -14.67 -10.82
C PRO A 236 11.81 -14.06 -11.53
N GLY A 237 12.57 -13.21 -10.83
CA GLY A 237 13.72 -12.51 -11.38
C GLY A 237 13.44 -11.28 -12.24
N TYR A 238 12.22 -11.13 -12.76
CA TYR A 238 11.79 -9.96 -13.55
C TYR A 238 10.96 -8.97 -12.72
N GLY A 239 9.99 -9.46 -11.95
CA GLY A 239 9.11 -8.65 -11.13
C GLY A 239 7.69 -8.54 -11.67
N ALA A 240 6.99 -7.46 -11.33
CA ALA A 240 5.62 -7.20 -11.73
C ALA A 240 5.47 -7.05 -13.27
N ILE A 241 4.34 -7.50 -13.80
CA ILE A 241 3.96 -7.31 -15.20
C ILE A 241 3.09 -6.07 -15.36
N VAL A 242 2.23 -5.82 -14.36
CA VAL A 242 1.26 -4.72 -14.34
C VAL A 242 1.21 -4.08 -12.95
N THR A 243 0.77 -2.82 -12.87
CA THR A 243 0.61 -2.06 -11.61
C THR A 243 -0.82 -1.66 -11.34
N ASN A 244 -1.73 -1.91 -12.28
CA ASN A 244 -3.12 -1.46 -12.24
C ASN A 244 -3.29 0.08 -12.19
N CYS A 245 -2.25 0.82 -12.51
CA CYS A 245 -2.19 2.29 -12.65
C CYS A 245 -1.15 2.67 -13.71
N ASP A 246 -0.75 3.93 -13.80
CA ASP A 246 0.26 4.43 -14.74
C ASP A 246 1.71 4.36 -14.21
N LEU A 247 1.92 3.84 -12.99
CA LEU A 247 3.24 3.63 -12.42
C LEU A 247 4.02 2.53 -13.16
N PRO A 248 5.31 2.72 -13.50
CA PRO A 248 6.12 1.67 -14.11
C PRO A 248 6.17 0.38 -13.28
N PRO A 249 6.05 -0.82 -13.90
CA PRO A 249 6.07 -2.11 -13.18
C PRO A 249 7.31 -2.33 -12.31
N ALA A 250 8.45 -1.73 -12.65
CA ALA A 250 9.68 -1.79 -11.86
C ALA A 250 9.52 -1.15 -10.47
N GLN A 251 8.57 -0.22 -10.30
CA GLN A 251 8.25 0.47 -9.05
C GLN A 251 7.01 -0.10 -8.35
N ALA A 252 6.49 -1.24 -8.80
CA ALA A 252 5.25 -1.82 -8.27
C ALA A 252 5.29 -2.14 -6.77
N LYS A 253 6.46 -2.22 -6.16
CA LYS A 253 6.65 -2.42 -4.71
C LYS A 253 8.05 -2.06 -4.23
N GLY A 254 8.14 -1.82 -2.92
CA GLY A 254 9.39 -1.49 -2.24
C GLY A 254 9.76 -0.01 -2.40
N LEU A 255 10.98 0.31 -2.03
CA LEU A 255 11.50 1.67 -2.13
C LEU A 255 11.97 1.98 -3.55
N SER A 256 11.67 3.18 -4.00
CA SER A 256 12.15 3.78 -5.24
C SER A 256 12.19 5.31 -5.09
N ARG A 257 12.56 6.02 -6.16
CA ARG A 257 12.50 7.49 -6.23
C ARG A 257 11.49 7.92 -7.28
N HIS A 258 10.82 9.02 -7.00
CA HIS A 258 9.91 9.70 -7.93
C HIS A 258 10.35 11.15 -8.13
N GLY A 259 10.18 11.69 -9.35
CA GLY A 259 10.56 13.07 -9.70
C GLY A 259 11.98 13.23 -10.25
N ARG A 260 12.76 12.13 -10.33
CA ARG A 260 14.04 12.05 -11.09
C ARG A 260 13.95 10.98 -12.18
N PRO A 261 14.73 11.08 -13.28
CA PRO A 261 14.86 9.98 -14.21
C PRO A 261 15.26 8.70 -13.47
N TRP A 262 14.56 7.61 -13.70
CA TRP A 262 14.88 6.30 -13.16
C TRP A 262 16.24 5.84 -13.74
N ASP A 263 17.25 5.68 -12.90
CA ASP A 263 18.58 5.23 -13.28
C ASP A 263 18.76 3.71 -13.25
N GLY A 264 17.67 2.98 -12.95
CA GLY A 264 17.68 1.53 -12.82
C GLY A 264 18.17 1.00 -11.48
N SER A 265 18.66 1.84 -10.56
CA SER A 265 19.10 1.42 -9.24
C SER A 265 17.91 1.11 -8.34
N ARG A 266 18.02 0.03 -7.56
CA ARG A 266 17.08 -0.27 -6.46
C ARG A 266 17.53 0.37 -5.14
N ASP A 267 18.67 1.03 -5.18
CA ASP A 267 19.17 1.77 -4.03
C ASP A 267 18.53 3.16 -4.03
N PRO A 268 17.68 3.49 -3.06
CA PRO A 268 17.11 4.83 -2.95
C PRO A 268 18.14 5.89 -2.57
N GLY A 269 19.46 5.55 -2.65
CA GLY A 269 20.60 6.38 -2.27
C GLY A 269 20.30 7.85 -2.13
N LEU A 270 20.43 8.33 -0.93
CA LEU A 270 20.55 9.72 -0.46
C LEU A 270 19.62 10.80 -1.07
N GLY A 271 18.69 11.28 -0.24
CA GLY A 271 18.30 12.67 -0.19
C GLY A 271 17.02 13.09 -0.86
N GLY A 272 15.99 13.32 -0.08
CA GLY A 272 14.93 14.29 -0.38
C GLY A 272 15.30 15.73 -0.01
N VAL A 273 16.53 15.99 0.45
CA VAL A 273 16.99 17.31 0.91
C VAL A 273 17.60 18.20 -0.18
N ASP A 274 17.85 17.70 -1.36
CA ASP A 274 18.39 18.49 -2.46
C ASP A 274 17.30 19.09 -3.41
N GLY A 275 16.03 19.07 -2.97
CA GLY A 275 14.92 19.73 -3.66
C GLY A 275 14.43 19.04 -4.95
N HIS A 276 14.84 17.81 -5.23
CA HIS A 276 14.53 17.13 -6.48
C HIS A 276 14.04 15.69 -6.28
N GLY A 277 12.74 15.51 -6.06
CA GLY A 277 12.04 14.24 -6.03
C GLY A 277 11.85 13.67 -4.62
N ALA A 278 10.85 12.79 -4.48
CA ALA A 278 10.45 12.12 -3.25
C ALA A 278 10.97 10.68 -3.20
N VAL A 279 11.27 10.17 -2.01
CA VAL A 279 11.36 8.72 -1.79
C VAL A 279 9.95 8.16 -1.87
N LEU A 280 9.74 7.13 -2.68
CA LEU A 280 8.46 6.45 -2.83
C LEU A 280 8.56 5.04 -2.27
N HIS A 281 7.68 4.68 -1.36
CA HIS A 281 7.48 3.28 -0.96
C HIS A 281 6.10 2.81 -1.36
N VAL A 282 6.05 1.78 -2.21
CA VAL A 282 4.82 1.11 -2.61
C VAL A 282 4.73 -0.24 -1.91
N SER A 283 3.65 -0.48 -1.17
CA SER A 283 3.40 -1.77 -0.51
C SER A 283 2.79 -2.77 -1.50
N ALA A 284 3.22 -4.02 -1.44
CA ALA A 284 2.52 -5.09 -2.14
C ALA A 284 1.22 -5.52 -1.45
N GLY A 285 0.88 -4.94 -0.30
CA GLY A 285 -0.36 -5.18 0.41
C GLY A 285 -0.51 -6.57 1.02
N LEU A 286 -1.46 -6.72 1.93
CA LEU A 286 -1.69 -7.95 2.70
C LEU A 286 -2.80 -8.83 2.13
N GLY A 287 -3.72 -8.26 1.41
CA GLY A 287 -4.88 -8.95 0.88
C GLY A 287 -4.84 -9.23 -0.61
N THR A 288 -5.93 -9.75 -1.08
CA THR A 288 -6.27 -9.95 -2.49
C THR A 288 -7.77 -9.78 -2.64
N SER A 289 -8.23 -9.45 -3.84
CA SER A 289 -9.66 -9.56 -4.13
C SER A 289 -10.15 -11.00 -3.86
N PRO A 290 -11.34 -11.19 -3.26
CA PRO A 290 -11.94 -12.52 -3.09
C PRO A 290 -12.13 -13.29 -4.40
N TYR A 291 -12.20 -12.59 -5.53
CA TYR A 291 -12.36 -13.17 -6.85
C TYR A 291 -11.04 -13.50 -7.56
N ALA A 292 -9.90 -13.09 -6.97
CA ALA A 292 -8.56 -13.41 -7.42
C ALA A 292 -7.65 -13.72 -6.21
N PRO A 293 -7.97 -14.78 -5.42
CA PRO A 293 -7.29 -15.07 -4.15
C PRO A 293 -5.95 -15.79 -4.37
N VAL A 294 -5.13 -15.26 -5.27
CA VAL A 294 -3.86 -15.87 -5.67
C VAL A 294 -2.75 -14.83 -5.70
N ARG A 295 -1.52 -15.25 -5.36
CA ARG A 295 -0.29 -14.49 -5.55
C ARG A 295 0.78 -15.40 -6.10
N PHE A 296 1.63 -14.90 -6.98
CA PHE A 296 2.74 -15.67 -7.54
C PHE A 296 4.02 -14.85 -7.57
N ALA A 297 5.07 -15.34 -6.93
CA ALA A 297 6.37 -14.67 -6.73
C ALA A 297 6.23 -13.24 -6.12
N CYS A 298 5.14 -13.02 -5.39
CA CYS A 298 4.81 -11.74 -4.76
C CYS A 298 3.98 -11.98 -3.49
N PRO A 299 4.60 -12.49 -2.39
CA PRO A 299 3.89 -12.76 -1.16
C PRO A 299 3.29 -11.49 -0.57
N PRO A 300 2.19 -11.61 0.20
CA PRO A 300 1.61 -10.47 0.92
C PRO A 300 2.62 -9.92 1.93
N GLU A 301 2.62 -8.58 2.11
CA GLU A 301 3.59 -7.94 2.98
C GLU A 301 3.02 -6.76 3.77
N ALA A 302 3.57 -6.56 4.97
CA ALA A 302 3.63 -5.29 5.67
C ALA A 302 5.09 -4.84 5.71
N THR A 303 5.33 -3.53 5.79
CA THR A 303 6.69 -3.00 5.82
C THR A 303 6.91 -2.15 7.08
N LEU A 304 7.95 -2.50 7.84
CA LEU A 304 8.51 -1.62 8.85
C LEU A 304 9.62 -0.80 8.20
N LEU A 305 9.35 0.48 7.97
CA LEU A 305 10.30 1.46 7.46
C LEU A 305 11.05 2.07 8.66
N THR A 306 12.36 1.96 8.67
CA THR A 306 13.21 2.75 9.58
C THR A 306 13.64 4.01 8.85
N LEU A 307 13.05 5.14 9.19
CA LEU A 307 13.46 6.43 8.64
C LEU A 307 14.73 6.89 9.37
N THR A 308 15.75 7.24 8.61
CA THR A 308 17.06 7.64 9.14
C THR A 308 17.39 9.05 8.70
N PRO A 309 18.29 9.73 9.43
CA PRO A 309 18.81 11.03 8.97
C PRO A 309 19.60 10.89 7.69
N VAL A 310 19.53 11.92 6.86
CA VAL A 310 20.46 12.08 5.73
C VAL A 310 21.86 12.36 6.27
N VAL A 311 22.88 11.79 5.63
CA VAL A 311 24.30 11.93 6.02
C VAL A 311 24.91 13.18 5.43
#